data_5a945f811a3507ed713b6e79d94710b5
#
_entry.id   5a945f811a3507ed713b6e79d94710b5
#
_cell.length_a   1.000
_cell.length_b   1.000
_cell.length_c   1.000
_cell.angle_alpha   90.00
_cell.angle_beta   90.00
_cell.angle_gamma   90.00
#
_symmetry.space_group_name_H-M   'P 1'
#
loop_
_entity.id
_entity.type
_entity.pdbx_description
1 polymer ?
#
loop_
_entity_poly.entity_id
_entity_poly.type
_entity_poly.pdbx_seq_one_letter_code
_entity_poly.pdbx_strand_id
1 'polypeptide(L)'
;MQEVWNDMRLTELPSWMSSAPQNWGTATRGKLTADQWMVICTVHLPITLIRLWGHLQDRRFSILHNFMDLTSSVQLADQRVINEQMIQDSEMLMFRYLNTMKRLFKDVTIQPIHHAALHAGDFLRLYGPNHSVRAFGGERYLGILGLQNVNNKSGS
;
A
#
# COMPACT_ATOMS: atom_id res chain seq x y z
N MET A 1 -16.77 5.64 3.62
CA MET A 1 -16.64 4.26 3.11
C MET A 1 -17.61 3.99 1.96
N GLN A 2 -18.90 4.36 2.10
CA GLN A 2 -19.91 4.08 1.07
C GLN A 2 -19.52 4.61 -0.32
N GLU A 3 -18.99 5.82 -0.41
CA GLU A 3 -18.53 6.42 -1.67
C GLU A 3 -17.42 5.57 -2.33
N VAL A 4 -16.47 5.08 -1.55
CA VAL A 4 -15.39 4.21 -2.05
C VAL A 4 -15.97 2.92 -2.63
N TRP A 5 -16.90 2.28 -1.91
CA TRP A 5 -17.55 1.06 -2.41
C TRP A 5 -18.39 1.30 -3.67
N ASN A 6 -19.02 2.47 -3.79
CA ASN A 6 -19.76 2.85 -4.99
C ASN A 6 -18.82 2.98 -6.19
N ASP A 7 -17.71 3.71 -6.02
CA ASP A 7 -16.70 3.88 -7.07
C ASP A 7 -16.03 2.55 -7.44
N MET A 8 -15.74 1.69 -6.46
CA MET A 8 -15.19 0.35 -6.71
C MET A 8 -16.08 -0.50 -7.63
N ARG A 9 -17.40 -0.41 -7.49
CA ARG A 9 -18.34 -1.14 -8.37
C ARG A 9 -18.32 -0.65 -9.80
N LEU A 10 -17.94 0.61 -10.03
CA LEU A 10 -17.86 1.24 -11.34
C LEU A 10 -16.46 1.17 -11.95
N THR A 11 -15.47 0.72 -11.17
CA THR A 11 -14.08 0.64 -11.61
C THR A 11 -13.79 -0.75 -12.18
N GLU A 12 -13.44 -0.81 -13.44
CA GLU A 12 -12.94 -2.02 -14.08
C GLU A 12 -11.44 -2.14 -13.87
N LEU A 13 -11.01 -3.28 -13.31
CA LEU A 13 -9.60 -3.59 -13.09
C LEU A 13 -9.09 -4.53 -14.17
N PRO A 14 -7.84 -4.39 -14.62
CA PRO A 14 -7.18 -5.37 -15.46
C PRO A 14 -7.20 -6.76 -14.82
N SER A 15 -7.27 -7.82 -15.63
CA SER A 15 -7.39 -9.20 -15.15
C SER A 15 -6.21 -9.69 -14.29
N TRP A 16 -5.05 -9.03 -14.40
CA TRP A 16 -3.86 -9.35 -13.59
C TRP A 16 -3.84 -8.68 -12.21
N MET A 17 -4.74 -7.74 -11.95
CA MET A 17 -4.84 -7.08 -10.64
C MET A 17 -5.78 -7.85 -9.72
N SER A 18 -5.35 -8.00 -8.46
CA SER A 18 -6.19 -8.60 -7.42
C SER A 18 -7.41 -7.75 -7.15
N SER A 19 -8.59 -8.34 -7.18
CA SER A 19 -9.80 -7.64 -6.79
C SER A 19 -9.85 -7.45 -5.27
N ALA A 20 -10.11 -6.22 -4.84
CA ALA A 20 -10.38 -5.93 -3.44
C ALA A 20 -11.85 -6.23 -3.11
N PRO A 21 -12.14 -6.78 -1.91
CA PRO A 21 -13.52 -7.05 -1.50
C PRO A 21 -14.29 -5.76 -1.28
N GLN A 22 -15.53 -5.69 -1.79
CA GLN A 22 -16.35 -4.46 -1.72
C GLN A 22 -16.77 -4.05 -0.30
N ASN A 23 -16.68 -4.95 0.66
CA ASN A 23 -17.04 -4.69 2.07
C ASN A 23 -15.81 -4.54 2.99
N TRP A 24 -14.65 -4.19 2.42
CA TRP A 24 -13.46 -3.96 3.22
C TRP A 24 -13.66 -2.80 4.21
N GLY A 25 -12.97 -2.87 5.35
CA GLY A 25 -13.12 -1.90 6.45
C GLY A 25 -14.34 -2.13 7.34
N THR A 26 -15.15 -3.19 7.09
CA THR A 26 -16.20 -3.63 8.03
C THR A 26 -15.64 -4.65 9.02
N ALA A 27 -16.23 -4.72 10.22
CA ALA A 27 -15.82 -5.67 11.26
C ALA A 27 -15.96 -7.15 10.82
N THR A 28 -16.88 -7.43 9.91
CA THR A 28 -17.19 -8.79 9.43
C THR A 28 -16.22 -9.29 8.35
N ARG A 29 -15.46 -8.40 7.71
CA ARG A 29 -14.62 -8.79 6.55
C ARG A 29 -13.29 -9.45 6.93
N GLY A 30 -12.74 -9.13 8.08
CA GLY A 30 -11.40 -9.60 8.49
C GLY A 30 -10.26 -8.84 7.81
N LYS A 31 -9.04 -9.42 7.84
CA LYS A 31 -7.83 -8.80 7.32
C LYS A 31 -7.77 -8.87 5.79
N LEU A 32 -7.28 -7.80 5.17
CA LEU A 32 -6.96 -7.75 3.75
C LEU A 32 -5.57 -8.33 3.49
N THR A 33 -5.36 -8.92 2.31
CA THR A 33 -4.03 -9.29 1.84
C THR A 33 -3.24 -8.04 1.44
N ALA A 34 -1.91 -8.16 1.34
CA ALA A 34 -1.05 -7.07 0.90
C ALA A 34 -1.43 -6.57 -0.50
N ASP A 35 -1.75 -7.49 -1.44
CA ASP A 35 -2.17 -7.14 -2.79
C ASP A 35 -3.52 -6.40 -2.80
N GLN A 36 -4.48 -6.81 -1.98
CA GLN A 36 -5.75 -6.10 -1.83
C GLN A 36 -5.55 -4.69 -1.28
N TRP A 37 -4.68 -4.53 -0.28
CA TRP A 37 -4.31 -3.21 0.23
C TRP A 37 -3.64 -2.35 -0.84
N MET A 38 -2.74 -2.92 -1.63
CA MET A 38 -2.08 -2.21 -2.73
C MET A 38 -3.11 -1.64 -3.70
N VAL A 39 -4.05 -2.46 -4.19
CA VAL A 39 -5.08 -2.02 -5.14
C VAL A 39 -6.01 -0.97 -4.52
N ILE A 40 -6.41 -1.14 -3.26
CA ILE A 40 -7.23 -0.15 -2.56
C ILE A 40 -6.51 1.20 -2.48
N CYS A 41 -5.25 1.21 -2.07
CA CYS A 41 -4.51 2.44 -1.83
C CYS A 41 -4.02 3.11 -3.11
N THR A 42 -3.72 2.35 -4.17
CA THR A 42 -3.15 2.92 -5.41
C THR A 42 -4.17 3.13 -6.53
N VAL A 43 -5.36 2.55 -6.43
CA VAL A 43 -6.40 2.69 -7.44
C VAL A 43 -7.70 3.25 -6.84
N HIS A 44 -8.35 2.50 -5.95
CA HIS A 44 -9.72 2.85 -5.53
C HIS A 44 -9.79 4.12 -4.67
N LEU A 45 -8.92 4.26 -3.68
CA LEU A 45 -8.89 5.47 -2.85
C LEU A 45 -8.50 6.73 -3.64
N PRO A 46 -7.46 6.73 -4.51
CA PRO A 46 -7.17 7.86 -5.38
C PRO A 46 -8.37 8.30 -6.21
N ILE A 47 -9.05 7.39 -6.90
CA ILE A 47 -10.22 7.70 -7.73
C ILE A 47 -11.29 8.41 -6.89
N THR A 48 -11.67 7.81 -5.77
CA THR A 48 -12.72 8.38 -4.92
C THR A 48 -12.31 9.71 -4.29
N LEU A 49 -11.10 9.79 -3.76
CA LEU A 49 -10.64 10.99 -3.06
C LEU A 49 -10.43 12.17 -4.02
N ILE A 50 -9.93 11.93 -5.23
CA ILE A 50 -9.81 12.97 -6.26
C ILE A 50 -11.20 13.46 -6.65
N ARG A 51 -12.17 12.57 -6.88
CA ARG A 51 -13.55 12.92 -7.20
C ARG A 51 -14.19 13.78 -6.11
N LEU A 52 -14.00 13.40 -4.85
CA LEU A 52 -14.65 14.07 -3.72
C LEU A 52 -13.93 15.34 -3.27
N TRP A 53 -12.61 15.38 -3.33
CA TRP A 53 -11.79 16.43 -2.71
C TRP A 53 -10.92 17.22 -3.68
N GLY A 54 -10.76 16.75 -4.92
CA GLY A 54 -9.85 17.37 -5.89
C GLY A 54 -10.22 18.80 -6.29
N HIS A 55 -11.49 19.19 -6.15
CA HIS A 55 -11.99 20.52 -6.44
C HIS A 55 -12.04 21.47 -5.21
N LEU A 56 -11.72 20.96 -4.02
CA LEU A 56 -11.76 21.72 -2.77
C LEU A 56 -10.46 22.50 -2.57
N GLN A 57 -10.55 23.57 -1.76
CA GLN A 57 -9.37 24.37 -1.38
C GLN A 57 -9.26 24.47 0.15
N ASP A 58 -9.63 23.39 0.83
CA ASP A 58 -9.61 23.31 2.30
C ASP A 58 -8.61 22.22 2.78
N ARG A 59 -8.69 21.89 4.07
CA ARG A 59 -7.85 20.85 4.68
C ARG A 59 -7.96 19.49 3.98
N ARG A 60 -9.12 19.14 3.41
CA ARG A 60 -9.33 17.86 2.69
C ARG A 60 -8.46 17.77 1.45
N PHE A 61 -8.32 18.88 0.72
CA PHE A 61 -7.38 18.97 -0.40
C PHE A 61 -5.93 18.71 0.03
N SER A 62 -5.51 19.27 1.16
CA SER A 62 -4.17 19.03 1.70
C SER A 62 -3.97 17.57 2.14
N ILE A 63 -5.00 16.93 2.70
CA ILE A 63 -4.99 15.50 3.04
C ILE A 63 -4.91 14.64 1.77
N LEU A 64 -5.67 14.98 0.73
CA LEU A 64 -5.60 14.30 -0.56
C LEU A 64 -4.18 14.35 -1.13
N HIS A 65 -3.58 15.54 -1.20
CA HIS A 65 -2.20 15.68 -1.71
C HIS A 65 -1.19 14.89 -0.88
N ASN A 66 -1.32 14.91 0.42
CA ASN A 66 -0.47 14.10 1.30
C ASN A 66 -0.63 12.61 1.03
N PHE A 67 -1.85 12.14 0.83
CA PHE A 67 -2.11 10.75 0.46
C PHE A 67 -1.55 10.40 -0.92
N MET A 68 -1.66 11.32 -1.89
CA MET A 68 -1.09 11.13 -3.24
C MET A 68 0.44 11.05 -3.22
N ASP A 69 1.12 11.80 -2.35
CA ASP A 69 2.56 11.69 -2.17
C ASP A 69 2.95 10.27 -1.71
N LEU A 70 2.23 9.71 -0.74
CA LEU A 70 2.45 8.33 -0.28
C LEU A 70 2.23 7.31 -1.40
N THR A 71 1.08 7.39 -2.08
CA THR A 71 0.74 6.42 -3.13
C THR A 71 1.70 6.49 -4.31
N SER A 72 2.11 7.70 -4.72
CA SER A 72 3.08 7.89 -5.80
C SER A 72 4.47 7.36 -5.41
N SER A 73 4.92 7.60 -4.17
CA SER A 73 6.18 7.04 -3.66
C SER A 73 6.17 5.51 -3.73
N VAL A 74 5.09 4.89 -3.26
CA VAL A 74 4.93 3.42 -3.27
C VAL A 74 4.89 2.89 -4.71
N GLN A 75 4.17 3.55 -5.62
CA GLN A 75 4.08 3.13 -7.02
C GLN A 75 5.43 3.21 -7.74
N LEU A 76 6.24 4.24 -7.47
CA LEU A 76 7.59 4.34 -8.01
C LEU A 76 8.48 3.21 -7.49
N ALA A 77 8.44 2.93 -6.18
CA ALA A 77 9.22 1.86 -5.56
C ALA A 77 8.81 0.45 -6.02
N ASP A 78 7.58 0.29 -6.55
CA ASP A 78 7.03 -1.00 -6.98
C ASP A 78 7.11 -1.23 -8.50
N GLN A 79 7.77 -0.34 -9.24
CA GLN A 79 7.99 -0.53 -10.67
C GLN A 79 8.85 -1.77 -10.94
N ARG A 80 8.60 -2.47 -12.05
CA ARG A 80 9.36 -3.67 -12.44
C ARG A 80 10.80 -3.36 -12.82
N VAL A 81 11.02 -2.19 -13.41
CA VAL A 81 12.34 -1.66 -13.73
C VAL A 81 12.46 -0.34 -13.01
N ILE A 82 13.52 -0.18 -12.25
CA ILE A 82 13.77 1.02 -11.45
C ILE A 82 15.12 1.62 -11.83
N ASN A 83 15.19 2.93 -11.82
CA ASN A 83 16.42 3.69 -12.03
C ASN A 83 16.65 4.66 -10.87
N GLU A 84 17.84 5.26 -10.81
CA GLU A 84 18.22 6.15 -9.71
C GLU A 84 17.27 7.35 -9.57
N GLN A 85 16.79 7.93 -10.68
CA GLN A 85 15.84 9.04 -10.64
C GLN A 85 14.53 8.64 -9.98
N MET A 86 13.99 7.46 -10.32
CA MET A 86 12.76 6.94 -9.71
C MET A 86 12.92 6.68 -8.21
N ILE A 87 14.10 6.22 -7.79
CA ILE A 87 14.42 6.04 -6.37
C ILE A 87 14.43 7.40 -5.65
N GLN A 88 15.13 8.38 -6.19
CA GLN A 88 15.19 9.73 -5.62
C GLN A 88 13.81 10.40 -5.55
N ASP A 89 13.00 10.26 -6.60
CA ASP A 89 11.64 10.78 -6.61
C ASP A 89 10.76 10.10 -5.55
N SER A 90 10.90 8.77 -5.38
CA SER A 90 10.20 8.03 -4.34
C SER A 90 10.61 8.47 -2.93
N GLU A 91 11.91 8.65 -2.68
CA GLU A 91 12.45 9.16 -1.41
C GLU A 91 11.93 10.57 -1.10
N MET A 92 11.97 11.47 -2.10
CA MET A 92 11.47 12.84 -1.95
C MET A 92 9.97 12.86 -1.63
N LEU A 93 9.17 12.05 -2.32
CA LEU A 93 7.73 11.94 -2.08
C LEU A 93 7.44 11.39 -0.68
N MET A 94 8.16 10.35 -0.24
CA MET A 94 8.02 9.77 1.10
C MET A 94 8.39 10.79 2.18
N PHE A 95 9.48 11.50 2.02
CA PHE A 95 9.89 12.56 2.93
C PHE A 95 8.85 13.68 3.02
N ARG A 96 8.31 14.13 1.88
CA ARG A 96 7.26 15.14 1.80
C ARG A 96 5.96 14.64 2.48
N TYR A 97 5.58 13.39 2.23
CA TYR A 97 4.44 12.74 2.87
C TYR A 97 4.56 12.80 4.41
N LEU A 98 5.67 12.33 4.96
CA LEU A 98 5.86 12.25 6.41
C LEU A 98 5.88 13.63 7.08
N ASN A 99 6.55 14.61 6.47
CA ASN A 99 6.56 15.99 6.96
C ASN A 99 5.17 16.63 6.93
N THR A 100 4.44 16.42 5.84
CA THR A 100 3.09 16.98 5.70
C THR A 100 2.11 16.27 6.62
N MET A 101 2.20 14.95 6.77
CA MET A 101 1.41 14.15 7.72
C MET A 101 1.57 14.69 9.15
N LYS A 102 2.80 14.95 9.58
CA LYS A 102 3.07 15.52 10.91
C LYS A 102 2.45 16.91 11.12
N ARG A 103 2.38 17.72 10.08
CA ARG A 103 1.72 19.04 10.14
C ARG A 103 0.19 18.96 10.13
N LEU A 104 -0.36 18.05 9.34
CA LEU A 104 -1.81 17.86 9.21
C LEU A 104 -2.43 17.17 10.42
N PHE A 105 -1.71 16.25 11.04
CA PHE A 105 -2.20 15.40 12.12
C PHE A 105 -1.27 15.54 13.34
N LYS A 106 -1.54 16.56 14.17
CA LYS A 106 -0.67 16.92 15.31
C LYS A 106 -0.56 15.81 16.37
N ASP A 107 -1.59 14.97 16.47
CA ASP A 107 -1.68 13.89 17.47
C ASP A 107 -1.05 12.57 16.98
N VAL A 108 -0.56 12.53 15.73
CA VAL A 108 0.06 11.32 15.17
C VAL A 108 1.50 11.20 15.65
N THR A 109 1.78 10.10 16.32
CA THR A 109 3.14 9.72 16.72
C THR A 109 3.85 9.05 15.55
N ILE A 110 5.08 9.46 15.27
CA ILE A 110 5.93 8.77 14.28
C ILE A 110 6.27 7.38 14.83
N GLN A 111 5.88 6.37 14.09
CA GLN A 111 6.14 4.96 14.40
C GLN A 111 7.46 4.51 13.76
N PRO A 112 8.10 3.43 14.26
CA PRO A 112 9.32 2.88 13.65
C PRO A 112 9.18 2.57 12.16
N ILE A 113 7.99 2.17 11.69
CA ILE A 113 7.72 1.93 10.28
C ILE A 113 7.85 3.19 9.42
N HIS A 114 7.51 4.36 9.96
CA HIS A 114 7.69 5.63 9.25
C HIS A 114 9.17 5.96 9.08
N HIS A 115 9.99 5.66 10.08
CA HIS A 115 11.44 5.79 9.96
C HIS A 115 12.02 4.80 8.96
N ALA A 116 11.62 3.54 9.01
CA ALA A 116 12.04 2.52 8.06
C ALA A 116 11.68 2.88 6.60
N ALA A 117 10.53 3.53 6.38
CA ALA A 117 10.10 3.97 5.06
C ALA A 117 11.06 5.02 4.44
N LEU A 118 11.77 5.82 5.24
CA LEU A 118 12.78 6.76 4.75
C LEU A 118 14.04 6.06 4.19
N HIS A 119 14.29 4.82 4.59
CA HIS A 119 15.40 4.01 4.09
C HIS A 119 15.00 3.07 2.93
N ALA A 120 13.76 3.20 2.43
CA ALA A 120 13.30 2.37 1.31
C ALA A 120 14.19 2.51 0.06
N GLY A 121 14.71 3.71 -0.21
CA GLY A 121 15.62 3.96 -1.33
C GLY A 121 16.94 3.19 -1.23
N ASP A 122 17.50 3.07 -0.02
CA ASP A 122 18.72 2.27 0.20
C ASP A 122 18.48 0.80 -0.13
N PHE A 123 17.31 0.24 0.26
CA PHE A 123 16.92 -1.11 -0.10
C PHE A 123 16.73 -1.29 -1.61
N LEU A 124 16.10 -0.31 -2.28
CA LEU A 124 15.94 -0.35 -3.73
C LEU A 124 17.25 -0.34 -4.49
N ARG A 125 18.27 0.41 -4.01
CA ARG A 125 19.62 0.44 -4.58
C ARG A 125 20.35 -0.88 -4.37
N LEU A 126 20.18 -1.51 -3.19
CA LEU A 126 20.89 -2.74 -2.84
C LEU A 126 20.26 -3.99 -3.48
N TYR A 127 18.94 -4.06 -3.53
CA TYR A 127 18.20 -5.30 -3.86
C TYR A 127 17.36 -5.17 -5.12
N GLY A 128 17.28 -3.98 -5.72
CA GLY A 128 16.42 -3.70 -6.87
C GLY A 128 14.96 -3.50 -6.50
N PRO A 129 14.04 -3.61 -7.49
CA PRO A 129 12.62 -3.34 -7.31
C PRO A 129 11.96 -4.19 -6.23
N ASN A 130 11.03 -3.62 -5.48
CA ASN A 130 10.32 -4.31 -4.39
C ASN A 130 9.70 -5.64 -4.82
N HIS A 131 9.16 -5.73 -6.05
CA HIS A 131 8.54 -6.98 -6.51
C HIS A 131 9.54 -8.14 -6.63
N SER A 132 10.84 -7.88 -6.83
CA SER A 132 11.88 -8.92 -6.91
C SER A 132 12.20 -9.52 -5.55
N VAL A 133 12.01 -8.75 -4.47
CA VAL A 133 12.32 -9.16 -3.09
C VAL A 133 11.07 -9.47 -2.26
N ARG A 134 9.87 -9.27 -2.83
CA ARG A 134 8.63 -9.67 -2.16
C ARG A 134 8.61 -11.17 -1.92
N ALA A 135 8.50 -11.53 -0.66
CA ALA A 135 8.46 -12.93 -0.21
C ALA A 135 7.14 -13.66 -0.54
N PHE A 136 6.34 -13.15 -1.49
CA PHE A 136 5.06 -13.79 -1.86
C PHE A 136 5.21 -15.26 -2.28
N GLY A 137 6.30 -15.59 -2.96
CA GLY A 137 6.64 -16.98 -3.27
C GLY A 137 6.92 -17.80 -2.02
N GLY A 138 7.73 -17.25 -1.10
CA GLY A 138 8.08 -17.89 0.17
C GLY A 138 6.89 -18.00 1.12
N GLU A 139 6.09 -16.95 1.27
CA GLU A 139 4.87 -16.99 2.11
C GLU A 139 3.84 -17.98 1.58
N ARG A 140 3.64 -18.04 0.26
CA ARG A 140 2.77 -19.05 -0.37
C ARG A 140 3.30 -20.46 -0.15
N TYR A 141 4.62 -20.66 -0.25
CA TYR A 141 5.26 -21.95 0.00
C TYR A 141 5.14 -22.39 1.47
N LEU A 142 5.38 -21.45 2.40
CA LEU A 142 5.19 -21.70 3.84
C LEU A 142 3.73 -21.96 4.18
N GLY A 143 2.78 -21.28 3.53
CA GLY A 143 1.35 -21.54 3.66
C GLY A 143 0.97 -22.95 3.18
N ILE A 144 1.52 -23.40 2.06
CA ILE A 144 1.31 -24.77 1.54
C ILE A 144 1.93 -25.80 2.49
N LEU A 145 3.15 -25.56 2.99
CA LEU A 145 3.81 -26.45 3.97
C LEU A 145 3.05 -26.50 5.31
N GLY A 146 2.49 -25.38 5.76
CA GLY A 146 1.65 -25.31 6.96
C GLY A 146 0.33 -26.05 6.85
N LEU A 147 -0.16 -26.33 5.62
CA LEU A 147 -1.35 -27.14 5.36
C LEU A 147 -1.02 -28.66 5.36
N GLN A 148 0.24 -29.05 5.29
CA GLN A 148 0.62 -30.44 5.44
C GLN A 148 0.51 -30.83 6.91
N ASN A 149 -0.46 -31.70 7.21
CA ASN A 149 -0.60 -32.32 8.52
C ASN A 149 0.70 -33.04 8.90
N VAL A 150 1.50 -32.40 9.71
CA VAL A 150 2.61 -33.09 10.39
C VAL A 150 1.97 -33.91 11.48
N ASN A 151 1.71 -35.19 11.18
CA ASN A 151 1.28 -36.17 12.18
C ASN A 151 2.42 -36.39 13.19
N ASN A 152 2.52 -35.51 14.18
CA ASN A 152 3.26 -35.79 15.42
C ASN A 152 2.41 -36.68 16.33
N LYS A 153 2.11 -37.91 15.90
CA LYS A 153 1.82 -39.00 16.82
C LYS A 153 3.12 -39.73 17.06
N SER A 154 3.85 -39.32 18.11
CA SER A 154 4.80 -40.18 18.78
C SER A 154 4.02 -41.41 19.27
N GLY A 155 4.35 -42.56 18.70
CA GLY A 155 3.82 -43.85 19.14
C GLY A 155 4.17 -44.09 20.61
N SER A 156 3.18 -44.39 21.39
CA SER A 156 3.26 -45.14 22.66
C SER A 156 3.27 -46.62 22.36
#